data_b95f81f24df6c81c0bf0f45af16f74fa
#
_entry.id   b95f81f24df6c81c0bf0f45af16f74fa
#
_cell.length_a   1.000
_cell.length_b   1.000
_cell.length_c   1.000
_cell.angle_alpha   90.00
_cell.angle_beta   90.00
_cell.angle_gamma   90.00
#
_symmetry.space_group_name_H-M   'P 1'
#
loop_
_entity.id
_entity.type
_entity.pdbx_description
1 polymer ?
#
loop_
_entity_poly.entity_id
_entity_poly.type
_entity_poly.pdbx_seq_one_letter_code
_entity_poly.pdbx_strand_id
1 'polypeptide(L)'
;MPTLYVVATPIGNLQDMSPRAVDTLRQVGLIAAEDTRVTMKLCQVFDIHTPLTSCHQHNEEGKGAWLADRMLAENLDVAVVTDAGTPCVSDPGYGLVRAAVERGIEVIPVPG
;
A
#
# COMPACT_ATOMS: atom_id res chain seq x y z
N MET A 1 3.05 17.44 -2.20
CA MET A 1 2.25 16.48 -2.99
C MET A 1 2.42 15.09 -2.41
N PRO A 2 1.32 14.35 -2.04
CA PRO A 2 1.47 13.01 -1.51
C PRO A 2 1.91 12.01 -2.57
N THR A 3 2.47 10.90 -2.13
CA THR A 3 2.92 9.82 -3.00
C THR A 3 2.26 8.51 -2.58
N LEU A 4 1.83 7.73 -3.56
CA LEU A 4 1.37 6.37 -3.36
C LEU A 4 2.49 5.41 -3.74
N TYR A 5 2.93 4.62 -2.77
CA TYR A 5 3.93 3.58 -3.01
C TYR A 5 3.25 2.24 -3.20
N VAL A 6 3.62 1.53 -4.25
CA VAL A 6 3.14 0.17 -4.48
C VAL A 6 4.25 -0.77 -4.04
N VAL A 7 4.07 -1.41 -2.90
CA VAL A 7 5.13 -2.21 -2.27
C VAL A 7 4.83 -3.68 -2.47
N ALA A 8 5.75 -4.35 -3.16
CA ALA A 8 5.68 -5.80 -3.34
C ALA A 8 6.17 -6.50 -2.08
N THR A 9 5.42 -7.49 -1.61
CA THR A 9 5.86 -8.32 -0.49
C THR A 9 6.21 -9.72 -0.99
N PRO A 10 7.23 -10.35 -0.42
CA PRO A 10 7.60 -11.70 -0.84
C PRO A 10 6.55 -12.72 -0.43
N ILE A 11 6.34 -13.72 -1.28
CA ILE A 11 5.46 -14.82 -0.99
C ILE A 11 6.23 -15.83 -0.14
N GLY A 12 5.71 -16.11 1.05
CA GLY A 12 6.20 -17.18 1.91
C GLY A 12 7.32 -16.84 2.87
N ASN A 13 8.29 -16.00 2.51
CA ASN A 13 9.41 -15.68 3.40
C ASN A 13 9.53 -14.18 3.61
N LEU A 14 9.10 -13.72 4.78
CA LEU A 14 9.13 -12.30 5.13
C LEU A 14 10.53 -11.72 5.18
N GLN A 15 11.54 -12.55 5.41
CA GLN A 15 12.93 -12.08 5.47
C GLN A 15 13.47 -11.62 4.12
N ASP A 16 12.76 -11.93 3.04
CA ASP A 16 13.15 -11.48 1.70
C ASP A 16 12.73 -10.04 1.40
N MET A 17 12.10 -9.35 2.34
CA MET A 17 11.77 -7.95 2.17
C MET A 17 13.01 -7.10 1.97
N SER A 18 13.00 -6.25 0.94
CA SER A 18 14.13 -5.36 0.72
C SER A 18 14.18 -4.26 1.80
N PRO A 19 15.38 -3.76 2.14
CA PRO A 19 15.48 -2.63 3.07
C PRO A 19 14.68 -1.42 2.61
N ARG A 20 14.63 -1.15 1.31
CA ARG A 20 13.86 -0.04 0.76
C ARG A 20 12.36 -0.22 1.01
N ALA A 21 11.85 -1.43 0.85
CA ALA A 21 10.43 -1.71 1.11
C ALA A 21 10.11 -1.49 2.59
N VAL A 22 10.96 -1.97 3.49
CA VAL A 22 10.78 -1.77 4.93
C VAL A 22 10.79 -0.28 5.27
N ASP A 23 11.75 0.45 4.75
CA ASP A 23 11.86 1.89 5.01
C ASP A 23 10.64 2.64 4.48
N THR A 24 10.15 2.28 3.30
CA THR A 24 8.96 2.88 2.73
C THR A 24 7.75 2.67 3.65
N LEU A 25 7.56 1.45 4.15
CA LEU A 25 6.44 1.16 5.05
C LEU A 25 6.54 1.92 6.37
N ARG A 26 7.75 2.21 6.83
CA ARG A 26 7.96 3.03 8.03
C ARG A 26 7.67 4.51 7.81
N GLN A 27 7.96 5.01 6.62
CA GLN A 27 7.86 6.44 6.33
C GLN A 27 6.45 6.92 5.99
N VAL A 28 5.64 6.06 5.37
CA VAL A 28 4.29 6.46 4.97
C VAL A 28 3.41 6.67 6.18
N GLY A 29 2.33 7.41 5.99
CA GLY A 29 1.38 7.67 7.07
C GLY A 29 0.32 6.60 7.22
N LEU A 30 0.14 5.75 6.20
CA LEU A 30 -0.88 4.71 6.21
C LEU A 30 -0.48 3.58 5.27
N ILE A 31 -0.75 2.35 5.67
CA ILE A 31 -0.55 1.16 4.82
C ILE A 31 -1.91 0.58 4.47
N ALA A 32 -2.18 0.41 3.17
CA ALA A 32 -3.37 -0.26 2.68
C ALA A 32 -3.02 -1.70 2.29
N ALA A 33 -3.78 -2.66 2.76
CA ALA A 33 -3.51 -4.07 2.53
C ALA A 33 -4.80 -4.85 2.30
N GLU A 34 -4.73 -5.89 1.49
CA GLU A 34 -5.86 -6.79 1.29
C GLU A 34 -6.17 -7.55 2.58
N ASP A 35 -5.16 -8.14 3.18
CA ASP A 35 -5.31 -8.85 4.46
C ASP A 35 -4.43 -8.17 5.51
N THR A 36 -5.07 -7.37 6.35
CA THR A 36 -4.36 -6.63 7.38
C THR A 36 -3.70 -7.53 8.41
N ARG A 37 -4.21 -8.75 8.60
CA ARG A 37 -3.62 -9.69 9.56
C ARG A 37 -2.24 -10.15 9.11
N VAL A 38 -2.09 -10.45 7.82
CA VAL A 38 -0.81 -10.86 7.24
C VAL A 38 0.18 -9.70 7.30
N THR A 39 -0.27 -8.51 6.88
CA THR A 39 0.57 -7.32 6.88
C THR A 39 0.96 -6.91 8.30
N MET A 40 0.06 -7.10 9.27
CA MET A 40 0.37 -6.81 10.67
C MET A 40 1.52 -7.66 11.19
N LYS A 41 1.55 -8.95 10.82
CA LYS A 41 2.67 -9.83 11.20
C LYS A 41 3.99 -9.34 10.60
N LEU A 42 3.95 -8.94 9.34
CA LEU A 42 5.12 -8.37 8.67
C LEU A 42 5.60 -7.11 9.39
N CYS A 43 4.69 -6.25 9.78
CA CYS A 43 5.03 -5.03 10.51
C CYS A 43 5.64 -5.35 11.88
N GLN A 44 5.16 -6.38 12.55
CA GLN A 44 5.74 -6.80 13.83
C GLN A 44 7.17 -7.30 13.66
N VAL A 45 7.42 -8.08 12.62
CA VAL A 45 8.77 -8.63 12.36
C VAL A 45 9.78 -7.51 12.11
N PHE A 46 9.38 -6.46 11.40
CA PHE A 46 10.27 -5.37 11.02
C PHE A 46 10.11 -4.12 11.88
N ASP A 47 9.37 -4.21 12.97
CA ASP A 47 9.17 -3.09 13.90
C ASP A 47 8.61 -1.85 13.18
N ILE A 48 7.56 -2.07 12.39
CA ILE A 48 6.85 -1.03 11.66
C ILE A 48 5.58 -0.69 12.43
N HIS A 49 5.41 0.59 12.78
CA HIS A 49 4.28 1.04 13.61
C HIS A 49 3.26 1.87 12.83
N THR A 50 3.36 1.90 11.52
CA THR A 50 2.45 2.64 10.64
C THR A 50 1.03 2.07 10.73
N PRO A 51 -0.02 2.90 10.81
CA PRO A 51 -1.39 2.42 10.81
C PRO A 51 -1.75 1.65 9.55
N LEU A 52 -2.64 0.68 9.68
CA LEU A 52 -3.10 -0.18 8.60
C LEU A 52 -4.57 0.07 8.30
N THR A 53 -4.94 -0.04 7.03
CA THR A 53 -6.34 -0.06 6.61
C THR A 53 -6.55 -1.19 5.62
N SER A 54 -7.75 -1.76 5.62
CA SER A 54 -8.06 -2.83 4.68
C SER A 54 -8.42 -2.28 3.31
N CYS A 55 -8.06 -3.02 2.26
CA CYS A 55 -8.39 -2.69 0.89
C CYS A 55 -8.85 -3.96 0.19
N HIS A 56 -10.10 -4.35 0.46
CA HIS A 56 -10.67 -5.58 -0.09
C HIS A 56 -11.18 -5.37 -1.50
N GLN A 57 -11.12 -6.41 -2.29
CA GLN A 57 -11.52 -6.37 -3.69
C GLN A 57 -12.97 -5.92 -3.89
N HIS A 58 -13.88 -6.34 -3.04
CA HIS A 58 -15.31 -6.05 -3.22
C HIS A 58 -15.75 -4.67 -2.71
N ASN A 59 -14.88 -3.93 -2.03
CA ASN A 59 -15.17 -2.54 -1.65
C ASN A 59 -14.14 -1.58 -2.22
N GLU A 60 -13.40 -2.02 -3.20
CA GLU A 60 -12.22 -1.35 -3.70
C GLU A 60 -12.53 -0.01 -4.37
N GLU A 61 -13.59 0.05 -5.16
CA GLU A 61 -13.89 1.27 -5.92
C GLU A 61 -14.12 2.46 -5.01
N GLY A 62 -14.99 2.31 -4.02
CA GLY A 62 -15.27 3.38 -3.08
C GLY A 62 -14.10 3.67 -2.16
N LYS A 63 -13.45 2.64 -1.67
CA LYS A 63 -12.32 2.78 -0.75
C LYS A 63 -11.12 3.41 -1.42
N GLY A 64 -10.83 3.04 -2.67
CA GLY A 64 -9.72 3.61 -3.41
C GLY A 64 -9.88 5.11 -3.62
N ALA A 65 -11.05 5.54 -4.07
CA ALA A 65 -11.33 6.95 -4.26
C ALA A 65 -11.26 7.71 -2.93
N TRP A 66 -11.85 7.16 -1.89
CA TRP A 66 -11.83 7.77 -0.56
C TRP A 66 -10.40 7.95 -0.03
N LEU A 67 -9.56 6.93 -0.16
CA LEU A 67 -8.17 7.01 0.26
C LEU A 67 -7.39 8.04 -0.56
N ALA A 68 -7.58 8.08 -1.87
CA ALA A 68 -6.91 9.04 -2.73
C ALA A 68 -7.30 10.48 -2.37
N ASP A 69 -8.57 10.72 -2.11
CA ASP A 69 -9.03 12.03 -1.67
C ASP A 69 -8.45 12.42 -0.31
N ARG A 70 -8.35 11.46 0.60
CA ARG A 70 -7.74 11.67 1.92
C ARG A 70 -6.26 12.01 1.79
N MET A 71 -5.56 11.33 0.88
CA MET A 71 -4.15 11.63 0.61
C MET A 71 -3.96 13.09 0.21
N LEU A 72 -4.81 13.59 -0.67
CA LEU A 72 -4.73 14.98 -1.11
C LEU A 72 -5.09 15.95 0.01
N ALA A 73 -6.15 15.64 0.76
CA ALA A 73 -6.62 16.54 1.83
C ALA A 73 -5.62 16.65 2.97
N GLU A 74 -4.94 15.57 3.33
CA GLU A 74 -4.05 15.51 4.48
C GLU A 74 -2.57 15.53 4.09
N ASN A 75 -2.26 15.60 2.80
CA ASN A 75 -0.88 15.45 2.29
C ASN A 75 -0.25 14.17 2.84
N LEU A 76 -0.97 13.05 2.74
CA LEU A 76 -0.66 11.79 3.37
C LEU A 76 -0.06 10.82 2.36
N ASP A 77 1.15 10.34 2.61
CA ASP A 77 1.74 9.27 1.81
C ASP A 77 1.14 7.94 2.25
N VAL A 78 0.83 7.10 1.27
CA VAL A 78 0.24 5.79 1.50
C VAL A 78 1.05 4.73 0.78
N ALA A 79 1.21 3.58 1.39
CA ALA A 79 1.76 2.40 0.74
C ALA A 79 0.66 1.36 0.58
N VAL A 80 0.47 0.85 -0.63
CA VAL A 80 -0.40 -0.30 -0.86
C VAL A 80 0.47 -1.54 -1.01
N VAL A 81 0.15 -2.57 -0.24
CA VAL A 81 0.94 -3.79 -0.19
C VAL A 81 0.31 -4.83 -1.10
N THR A 82 1.11 -5.41 -1.98
CA THR A 82 0.66 -6.44 -2.92
C THR A 82 1.47 -7.72 -2.72
N ASP A 83 0.83 -8.87 -2.94
CA ASP A 83 1.48 -10.16 -2.72
C ASP A 83 2.42 -10.57 -3.84
N ALA A 84 2.22 -10.08 -5.04
CA ALA A 84 2.87 -10.63 -6.22
C ALA A 84 3.63 -9.62 -7.06
N GLY A 85 4.11 -8.57 -6.48
CA GLY A 85 4.96 -7.64 -7.18
C GLY A 85 4.23 -6.49 -7.88
N THR A 86 3.41 -6.75 -8.88
CA THR A 86 2.73 -5.66 -9.59
C THR A 86 1.21 -5.82 -9.52
N PRO A 87 0.49 -4.76 -9.15
CA PRO A 87 -0.98 -4.82 -9.18
C PRO A 87 -1.47 -5.02 -10.60
N CYS A 88 -2.49 -5.84 -10.74
CA CYS A 88 -3.19 -6.02 -12.01
C CYS A 88 -4.66 -5.69 -11.80
N VAL A 89 -5.45 -5.78 -12.86
CA VAL A 89 -6.86 -5.40 -12.82
C VAL A 89 -7.63 -6.12 -11.72
N SER A 90 -7.22 -7.35 -11.40
CA SER A 90 -7.87 -8.14 -10.35
C SER A 90 -7.29 -7.95 -8.96
N ASP A 91 -6.21 -7.18 -8.81
CA ASP A 91 -5.58 -6.95 -7.51
C ASP A 91 -6.37 -5.94 -6.68
N PRO A 92 -6.44 -6.14 -5.35
CA PRO A 92 -7.12 -5.19 -4.47
C PRO A 92 -6.57 -3.78 -4.51
N GLY A 93 -5.28 -3.62 -4.80
CA GLY A 93 -4.65 -2.31 -4.89
C GLY A 93 -4.96 -1.54 -6.17
N TYR A 94 -5.53 -2.20 -7.17
CA TYR A 94 -5.74 -1.58 -8.48
C TYR A 94 -6.63 -0.35 -8.42
N GLY A 95 -7.73 -0.41 -7.69
CA GLY A 95 -8.67 0.72 -7.59
C GLY A 95 -8.03 1.94 -6.94
N LEU A 96 -7.18 1.72 -5.93
CA LEU A 96 -6.45 2.81 -5.28
C LEU A 96 -5.42 3.42 -6.23
N VAL A 97 -4.66 2.59 -6.93
CA VAL A 97 -3.67 3.07 -7.91
C VAL A 97 -4.35 3.90 -8.99
N ARG A 98 -5.46 3.40 -9.53
CA ARG A 98 -6.22 4.10 -10.55
C ARG A 98 -6.74 5.45 -10.03
N ALA A 99 -7.32 5.47 -8.84
CA ALA A 99 -7.83 6.70 -8.24
C ALA A 99 -6.73 7.72 -8.01
N ALA A 100 -5.54 7.26 -7.61
CA ALA A 100 -4.38 8.12 -7.41
C ALA A 100 -3.92 8.74 -8.73
N VAL A 101 -3.81 7.92 -9.78
CA VAL A 101 -3.40 8.40 -11.10
C VAL A 101 -4.39 9.44 -11.62
N GLU A 102 -5.68 9.18 -11.49
CA GLU A 102 -6.73 10.11 -11.95
C GLU A 102 -6.66 11.46 -11.25
N ARG A 103 -6.13 11.50 -10.04
CA ARG A 103 -6.01 12.73 -9.22
C ARG A 103 -4.64 13.38 -9.30
N GLY A 104 -3.75 12.87 -10.15
CA GLY A 104 -2.40 13.43 -10.29
C GLY A 104 -1.45 13.08 -9.15
N ILE A 105 -1.80 12.11 -8.33
CA ILE A 105 -0.92 11.63 -7.26
C ILE A 105 0.19 10.77 -7.88
N GLU A 106 1.43 11.03 -7.47
CA GLU A 106 2.56 10.24 -7.95
C GLU A 106 2.48 8.81 -7.42
N VAL A 107 2.71 7.83 -8.30
CA VAL A 107 2.71 6.41 -7.95
C VAL A 107 4.09 5.84 -8.18
N ILE A 108 4.71 5.29 -7.13
CA ILE A 108 6.08 4.78 -7.18
C ILE A 108 6.08 3.30 -6.80
N PRO A 109 6.52 2.41 -7.70
CA PRO A 109 6.67 1.00 -7.34
C PRO A 109 7.93 0.79 -6.48
N VAL A 110 7.80 -0.07 -5.49
CA VAL A 110 8.91 -0.44 -4.60
C VAL A 110 9.01 -1.96 -4.61
N PRO A 111 10.03 -2.52 -5.27
CA PRO A 111 10.19 -3.98 -5.31
C PRO A 111 10.53 -4.54 -3.93
N GLY A 112 10.01 -5.74 -3.68
CA GLY A 112 10.22 -6.45 -2.42
C GLY A 112 11.58 -7.08 -2.27
#